data_278bfec6bad4ce497e2e5b4b19105c1c
#
_entry.id   278bfec6bad4ce497e2e5b4b19105c1c
#
_cell.length_a   1.000
_cell.length_b   1.000
_cell.length_c   1.000
_cell.angle_alpha   90.00
_cell.angle_beta   90.00
_cell.angle_gamma   90.00
#
_symmetry.space_group_name_H-M   'P 1'
#
loop_
_entity.id
_entity.type
_entity.pdbx_description
1 polymer ?
#
loop_
_entity_poly.entity_id
_entity_poly.type
_entity_poly.pdbx_seq_one_letter_code
_entity_poly.pdbx_strand_id
1 'polypeptide(L)'
;MLEVPKASLSARTPHTGPETTRLKAEVRQLNFYYSGGVHALKDINLTLAEHQVTALIGPSGCGKSTFLRCFNRMHDLYPNNKYVGEIVMHPDNTNILGPKVDPIEVRMRISMVFQKPNPFPKSIYENVAYGLRVRGMRRRSQLDDKVEQALRGAALWEEVKDRLNDLAFNLSGGQQQRLCIARALATDPEILLFDEPTSALDPIATASIEELIHELKEKVTILIVTHNMQQAARVSDYTAFMHLGELVEFGDTDQIFTNPRQKRTEDYITGRYG
;
A
#
# COMPACT_ATOMS: atom_id res chain seq x y z
N MET A 1 -34.54 39.70 6.47
CA MET A 1 -33.42 39.02 7.15
C MET A 1 -33.88 37.63 7.44
N LEU A 2 -33.41 36.65 6.64
CA LEU A 2 -33.71 35.25 6.87
C LEU A 2 -32.46 34.63 7.51
N GLU A 3 -32.58 34.18 8.75
CA GLU A 3 -31.51 33.46 9.48
C GLU A 3 -31.27 32.09 8.84
N VAL A 4 -30.02 31.85 8.45
CA VAL A 4 -29.54 30.55 8.00
C VAL A 4 -29.23 29.70 9.24
N PRO A 5 -29.78 28.48 9.39
CA PRO A 5 -29.47 27.64 10.53
C PRO A 5 -27.99 27.17 10.46
N LYS A 6 -27.24 27.44 11.52
CA LYS A 6 -25.91 26.85 11.73
C LYS A 6 -26.07 25.35 11.90
N ALA A 7 -25.65 24.56 10.89
CA ALA A 7 -25.49 23.14 11.01
C ALA A 7 -24.44 22.86 12.09
N SER A 8 -24.82 22.13 13.14
CA SER A 8 -23.94 21.64 14.18
C SER A 8 -22.98 20.61 13.56
N LEU A 9 -21.69 20.93 13.51
CA LEU A 9 -20.63 19.98 13.28
C LEU A 9 -20.63 18.98 14.44
N SER A 10 -21.27 17.83 14.25
CA SER A 10 -21.08 16.69 15.15
C SER A 10 -19.61 16.28 15.01
N ALA A 11 -18.85 16.39 16.09
CA ALA A 11 -17.50 15.85 16.19
C ALA A 11 -17.57 14.34 15.90
N ARG A 12 -17.10 13.92 14.71
CA ARG A 12 -16.90 12.51 14.40
C ARG A 12 -15.80 12.02 15.33
N THR A 13 -16.10 11.05 16.15
CA THR A 13 -15.14 10.34 17.00
C THR A 13 -13.98 9.84 16.11
N PRO A 14 -12.72 10.08 16.48
CA PRO A 14 -11.60 9.51 15.76
C PRO A 14 -11.72 7.98 15.77
N HIS A 15 -11.57 7.36 14.58
CA HIS A 15 -11.51 5.91 14.46
C HIS A 15 -10.30 5.43 15.26
N THR A 16 -10.55 4.79 16.40
CA THR A 16 -9.51 4.29 17.29
C THR A 16 -8.82 3.09 16.65
N GLY A 17 -7.65 3.35 16.11
CA GLY A 17 -6.64 2.30 15.88
C GLY A 17 -6.11 1.78 17.22
N PRO A 18 -5.21 0.79 17.20
CA PRO A 18 -4.73 0.10 18.39
C PRO A 18 -4.07 1.06 19.39
N GLU A 19 -4.59 1.10 20.59
CA GLU A 19 -4.11 1.98 21.68
C GLU A 19 -2.70 1.65 22.20
N THR A 20 -2.11 0.52 21.81
CA THR A 20 -0.82 0.02 22.33
C THR A 20 0.25 -0.25 21.28
N THR A 21 -0.05 -0.13 19.98
CA THR A 21 0.89 -0.45 18.90
C THR A 21 1.60 0.83 18.43
N ARG A 22 2.93 0.72 18.23
CA ARG A 22 3.73 1.82 17.67
C ARG A 22 3.20 2.19 16.27
N LEU A 23 2.96 3.47 16.04
CA LEU A 23 2.49 3.95 14.74
C LEU A 23 3.65 4.10 13.75
N LYS A 24 3.45 3.67 12.51
CA LYS A 24 4.35 3.94 11.38
C LYS A 24 3.94 5.17 10.60
N ALA A 25 2.63 5.37 10.39
CA ALA A 25 2.12 6.56 9.73
C ALA A 25 0.73 6.94 10.24
N GLU A 26 0.41 8.22 10.15
CA GLU A 26 -0.89 8.77 10.50
C GLU A 26 -1.40 9.68 9.39
N VAL A 27 -2.61 9.42 8.92
CA VAL A 27 -3.33 10.22 7.93
C VAL A 27 -4.32 11.12 8.65
N ARG A 28 -4.24 12.44 8.43
CA ARG A 28 -5.06 13.44 9.09
C ARG A 28 -5.81 14.27 8.07
N GLN A 29 -7.14 14.20 8.08
CA GLN A 29 -8.06 14.97 7.28
C GLN A 29 -7.67 15.02 5.79
N LEU A 30 -7.22 13.89 5.25
CA LEU A 30 -6.74 13.81 3.87
C LEU A 30 -7.91 13.95 2.89
N ASN A 31 -7.83 14.98 2.06
CA ASN A 31 -8.66 15.19 0.89
C ASN A 31 -7.79 15.16 -0.35
N PHE A 32 -8.26 14.54 -1.41
CA PHE A 32 -7.55 14.50 -2.68
C PHE A 32 -8.46 14.88 -3.85
N TYR A 33 -7.95 15.74 -4.70
CA TYR A 33 -8.65 16.23 -5.89
C TYR A 33 -7.84 15.92 -7.13
N TYR A 34 -8.47 15.25 -8.10
CA TYR A 34 -7.91 15.10 -9.44
C TYR A 34 -7.97 16.42 -10.21
N SER A 35 -7.15 16.52 -11.26
CA SER A 35 -7.25 17.59 -12.25
C SER A 35 -8.69 17.63 -12.79
N GLY A 36 -9.29 18.84 -12.84
CA GLY A 36 -10.71 18.99 -13.16
C GLY A 36 -11.65 19.06 -11.96
N GLY A 37 -11.12 19.02 -10.72
CA GLY A 37 -11.88 19.29 -9.50
C GLY A 37 -12.64 18.10 -8.92
N VAL A 38 -12.44 16.88 -9.45
CA VAL A 38 -13.07 15.68 -8.90
C VAL A 38 -12.53 15.40 -7.49
N HIS A 39 -13.37 15.51 -6.46
CA HIS A 39 -13.06 15.22 -5.07
C HIS A 39 -13.08 13.69 -4.83
N ALA A 40 -11.94 13.05 -4.95
CA ALA A 40 -11.82 11.61 -4.93
C ALA A 40 -11.63 11.01 -3.53
N LEU A 41 -11.00 11.74 -2.59
CA LEU A 41 -10.89 11.34 -1.18
C LEU A 41 -11.40 12.47 -0.30
N LYS A 42 -12.19 12.11 0.72
CA LYS A 42 -12.96 13.05 1.53
C LYS A 42 -12.70 12.82 3.01
N ASP A 43 -11.92 13.71 3.62
CA ASP A 43 -11.63 13.74 5.06
C ASP A 43 -11.19 12.39 5.63
N ILE A 44 -10.22 11.72 4.97
CA ILE A 44 -9.72 10.43 5.41
C ILE A 44 -8.83 10.61 6.64
N ASN A 45 -9.16 9.86 7.70
CA ASN A 45 -8.38 9.78 8.93
C ASN A 45 -8.09 8.31 9.21
N LEU A 46 -6.81 7.90 9.22
CA LEU A 46 -6.38 6.51 9.37
C LEU A 46 -4.99 6.44 9.96
N THR A 47 -4.74 5.43 10.79
CA THR A 47 -3.41 5.13 11.34
C THR A 47 -2.88 3.82 10.79
N LEU A 48 -1.57 3.77 10.48
CA LEU A 48 -0.86 2.54 10.14
C LEU A 48 0.01 2.14 11.33
N ALA A 49 -0.26 0.97 11.87
CA ALA A 49 0.56 0.36 12.92
C ALA A 49 1.86 -0.19 12.31
N GLU A 50 2.97 -0.01 13.02
CA GLU A 50 4.29 -0.49 12.58
C GLU A 50 4.30 -2.02 12.54
N HIS A 51 4.87 -2.59 11.45
CA HIS A 51 4.97 -4.04 11.24
C HIS A 51 3.63 -4.77 11.28
N GLN A 52 2.58 -4.13 10.77
CA GLN A 52 1.25 -4.71 10.60
C GLN A 52 0.77 -4.56 9.17
N VAL A 53 -0.16 -5.41 8.78
CA VAL A 53 -0.83 -5.34 7.47
C VAL A 53 -2.18 -4.65 7.63
N THR A 54 -2.38 -3.54 6.91
CA THR A 54 -3.69 -2.87 6.80
C THR A 54 -4.27 -3.12 5.42
N ALA A 55 -5.45 -3.73 5.34
CA ALA A 55 -6.17 -3.93 4.08
C ALA A 55 -7.16 -2.79 3.82
N LEU A 56 -7.18 -2.32 2.58
CA LEU A 56 -8.21 -1.41 2.06
C LEU A 56 -9.21 -2.22 1.23
N ILE A 57 -10.45 -2.28 1.67
CA ILE A 57 -11.55 -2.95 0.97
C ILE A 57 -12.64 -1.95 0.57
N GLY A 58 -13.50 -2.35 -0.37
CA GLY A 58 -14.62 -1.52 -0.84
C GLY A 58 -14.88 -1.70 -2.34
N PRO A 59 -16.01 -1.18 -2.85
CA PRO A 59 -16.40 -1.28 -4.25
C PRO A 59 -15.36 -0.72 -5.21
N SER A 60 -15.38 -1.18 -6.46
CA SER A 60 -14.53 -0.61 -7.51
C SER A 60 -14.80 0.88 -7.68
N GLY A 61 -13.74 1.67 -7.87
CA GLY A 61 -13.86 3.13 -8.03
C GLY A 61 -14.11 3.92 -6.74
N CYS A 62 -14.18 3.31 -5.56
CA CYS A 62 -14.44 4.04 -4.30
C CYS A 62 -13.24 4.86 -3.76
N GLY A 63 -12.05 4.80 -4.40
CA GLY A 63 -10.89 5.60 -4.01
C GLY A 63 -9.72 4.83 -3.38
N LYS A 64 -9.76 3.49 -3.22
CA LYS A 64 -8.69 2.70 -2.57
C LYS A 64 -7.31 2.92 -3.18
N SER A 65 -7.16 2.68 -4.49
CA SER A 65 -5.88 2.88 -5.18
C SER A 65 -5.47 4.35 -5.23
N THR A 66 -6.44 5.28 -5.25
CA THR A 66 -6.16 6.72 -5.11
C THR A 66 -5.54 7.00 -3.74
N PHE A 67 -6.14 6.48 -2.67
CA PHE A 67 -5.62 6.63 -1.30
C PHE A 67 -4.24 5.97 -1.14
N LEU A 68 -4.08 4.73 -1.61
CA LEU A 68 -2.80 4.02 -1.60
C LEU A 68 -1.68 4.86 -2.24
N ARG A 69 -1.95 5.44 -3.41
CA ARG A 69 -0.98 6.24 -4.19
C ARG A 69 -0.70 7.62 -3.60
N CYS A 70 -1.45 8.09 -2.61
CA CYS A 70 -1.11 9.29 -1.85
C CYS A 70 0.14 9.07 -1.00
N PHE A 71 0.35 7.84 -0.45
CA PHE A 71 1.49 7.54 0.41
C PHE A 71 2.85 7.68 -0.30
N ASN A 72 2.94 7.33 -1.57
CA ASN A 72 4.19 7.45 -2.33
C ASN A 72 4.20 8.63 -3.32
N ARG A 73 3.22 9.52 -3.22
CA ARG A 73 3.10 10.72 -4.05
C ARG A 73 3.09 10.43 -5.56
N MET A 74 2.52 9.27 -5.96
CA MET A 74 2.42 8.93 -7.39
C MET A 74 1.57 9.92 -8.18
N HIS A 75 0.63 10.59 -7.53
CA HIS A 75 -0.21 11.59 -8.18
C HIS A 75 0.54 12.87 -8.58
N ASP A 76 1.72 13.12 -8.02
CA ASP A 76 2.58 14.25 -8.41
C ASP A 76 3.13 14.12 -9.84
N LEU A 77 3.07 12.91 -10.41
CA LEU A 77 3.44 12.69 -11.82
C LEU A 77 2.43 13.30 -12.81
N TYR A 78 1.26 13.68 -12.32
CA TYR A 78 0.18 14.26 -13.13
C TYR A 78 -0.10 15.67 -12.64
N PRO A 79 -0.07 16.68 -13.54
CA PRO A 79 -0.25 18.06 -13.14
C PRO A 79 -1.67 18.33 -12.62
N ASN A 80 -1.79 19.38 -11.78
CA ASN A 80 -3.05 19.89 -11.24
C ASN A 80 -3.81 18.97 -10.27
N ASN A 81 -3.21 17.86 -9.81
CA ASN A 81 -3.72 17.10 -8.68
C ASN A 81 -3.43 17.86 -7.38
N LYS A 82 -4.33 17.75 -6.40
CA LYS A 82 -4.20 18.51 -5.14
C LYS A 82 -4.47 17.62 -3.94
N TYR A 83 -3.52 17.63 -2.99
CA TYR A 83 -3.70 17.10 -1.64
C TYR A 83 -4.10 18.22 -0.68
N VAL A 84 -4.96 17.92 0.28
CA VAL A 84 -5.26 18.74 1.45
C VAL A 84 -5.29 17.82 2.66
N GLY A 85 -4.69 18.22 3.76
CA GLY A 85 -4.46 17.37 4.93
C GLY A 85 -3.02 16.85 4.97
N GLU A 86 -2.76 15.83 5.76
CA GLU A 86 -1.42 15.36 6.05
C GLU A 86 -1.31 13.83 6.04
N ILE A 87 -0.14 13.33 5.68
CA ILE A 87 0.32 11.97 5.96
C ILE A 87 1.64 12.11 6.70
N VAL A 88 1.62 11.81 8.00
CA VAL A 88 2.77 11.96 8.90
C VAL A 88 3.44 10.61 9.11
N MET A 89 4.72 10.50 8.76
CA MET A 89 5.55 9.31 9.01
C MET A 89 6.22 9.40 10.38
N HIS A 90 6.26 8.27 11.09
CA HIS A 90 6.95 8.14 12.36
C HIS A 90 8.24 7.30 12.23
N PRO A 91 9.25 7.51 13.11
CA PRO A 91 9.27 8.40 14.30
C PRO A 91 9.65 9.86 14.03
N ASP A 92 10.08 10.21 12.80
CA ASP A 92 10.61 11.53 12.47
C ASP A 92 9.54 12.62 12.30
N ASN A 93 8.26 12.27 12.40
CA ASN A 93 7.10 13.15 12.25
C ASN A 93 7.09 13.97 10.95
N THR A 94 7.62 13.38 9.88
CA THR A 94 7.65 14.00 8.56
C THR A 94 6.29 13.94 7.88
N ASN A 95 5.66 15.09 7.60
CA ASN A 95 4.50 15.13 6.70
C ASN A 95 4.98 14.95 5.26
N ILE A 96 4.79 13.76 4.70
CA ILE A 96 5.27 13.38 3.36
C ILE A 96 4.57 14.13 2.22
N LEU A 97 3.44 14.79 2.49
CA LEU A 97 2.74 15.66 1.52
C LEU A 97 3.23 17.11 1.58
N GLY A 98 4.15 17.41 2.49
CA GLY A 98 4.68 18.74 2.69
C GLY A 98 5.41 19.28 1.44
N PRO A 99 5.29 20.59 1.12
CA PRO A 99 5.83 21.19 -0.11
C PRO A 99 7.37 21.17 -0.18
N LYS A 100 8.04 20.99 0.95
CA LYS A 100 9.51 20.95 1.05
C LYS A 100 10.08 19.52 1.03
N VAL A 101 9.21 18.48 1.03
CA VAL A 101 9.63 17.09 1.03
C VAL A 101 9.81 16.62 -0.41
N ASP A 102 10.99 16.09 -0.72
CA ASP A 102 11.28 15.54 -2.06
C ASP A 102 10.46 14.26 -2.30
N PRO A 103 9.62 14.19 -3.35
CA PRO A 103 8.91 12.98 -3.71
C PRO A 103 9.81 11.75 -3.97
N ILE A 104 11.06 11.96 -4.38
CA ILE A 104 12.01 10.87 -4.61
C ILE A 104 12.37 10.23 -3.27
N GLU A 105 12.64 11.03 -2.23
CA GLU A 105 12.91 10.54 -0.89
C GLU A 105 11.72 9.77 -0.31
N VAL A 106 10.50 10.28 -0.51
CA VAL A 106 9.27 9.57 -0.10
C VAL A 106 9.18 8.19 -0.77
N ARG A 107 9.44 8.10 -2.09
CA ARG A 107 9.39 6.82 -2.84
C ARG A 107 10.51 5.86 -2.48
N MET A 108 11.58 6.35 -1.87
CA MET A 108 12.64 5.50 -1.33
C MET A 108 12.25 4.86 0.01
N ARG A 109 11.43 5.55 0.81
CA ARG A 109 10.90 5.07 2.09
C ARG A 109 9.62 4.24 1.92
N ILE A 110 8.85 4.51 0.86
CA ILE A 110 7.54 3.90 0.60
C ILE A 110 7.54 3.31 -0.81
N SER A 111 7.80 2.02 -0.89
CA SER A 111 7.82 1.28 -2.15
C SER A 111 6.44 0.75 -2.53
N MET A 112 6.22 0.48 -3.82
CA MET A 112 4.93 0.03 -4.33
C MET A 112 5.06 -1.15 -5.28
N VAL A 113 4.17 -2.14 -5.11
CA VAL A 113 3.95 -3.27 -6.00
C VAL A 113 2.59 -3.09 -6.67
N PHE A 114 2.58 -3.12 -8.01
CA PHE A 114 1.39 -2.85 -8.81
C PHE A 114 0.57 -4.12 -9.08
N GLN A 115 -0.66 -3.92 -9.47
CA GLN A 115 -1.63 -4.97 -9.81
C GLN A 115 -1.12 -5.93 -10.89
N LYS A 116 -0.54 -5.38 -11.97
CA LYS A 116 0.11 -6.18 -13.01
C LYS A 116 1.61 -6.17 -12.78
N PRO A 117 2.28 -7.33 -12.84
CA PRO A 117 3.72 -7.37 -12.82
C PRO A 117 4.29 -6.43 -13.88
N ASN A 118 5.26 -5.63 -13.47
CA ASN A 118 5.87 -4.63 -14.36
C ASN A 118 7.41 -4.66 -14.28
N PRO A 119 8.03 -5.81 -14.53
CA PRO A 119 9.48 -5.87 -14.57
C PRO A 119 10.03 -4.95 -15.66
N PHE A 120 11.21 -4.39 -15.45
CA PHE A 120 11.91 -3.66 -16.50
C PHE A 120 12.38 -4.62 -17.60
N PRO A 121 12.53 -4.18 -18.87
CA PRO A 121 13.11 -4.97 -19.96
C PRO A 121 14.63 -5.15 -19.77
N LYS A 122 14.99 -5.77 -18.68
CA LYS A 122 16.34 -5.99 -18.16
C LYS A 122 16.43 -7.40 -17.57
N SER A 123 17.63 -7.81 -17.18
CA SER A 123 17.81 -9.07 -16.47
C SER A 123 17.12 -9.08 -15.09
N ILE A 124 16.96 -10.26 -14.52
CA ILE A 124 16.47 -10.47 -13.15
C ILE A 124 17.33 -9.65 -12.18
N TYR A 125 18.65 -9.78 -12.28
CA TYR A 125 19.60 -9.03 -11.46
C TYR A 125 19.40 -7.51 -11.57
N GLU A 126 19.38 -6.98 -12.79
CA GLU A 126 19.27 -5.54 -13.02
C GLU A 126 17.90 -4.97 -12.59
N ASN A 127 16.84 -5.76 -12.57
CA ASN A 127 15.56 -5.35 -12.00
C ASN A 127 15.70 -5.04 -10.51
N VAL A 128 16.34 -5.91 -9.74
CA VAL A 128 16.51 -5.75 -8.30
C VAL A 128 17.57 -4.68 -7.99
N ALA A 129 18.70 -4.71 -8.69
CA ALA A 129 19.82 -3.77 -8.50
C ALA A 129 19.49 -2.32 -8.89
N TYR A 130 18.44 -2.08 -9.67
CA TYR A 130 18.13 -0.76 -10.23
C TYR A 130 17.99 0.31 -9.16
N GLY A 131 17.13 0.10 -8.16
CA GLY A 131 16.91 1.05 -7.06
C GLY A 131 18.17 1.32 -6.24
N LEU A 132 18.97 0.28 -6.00
CA LEU A 132 20.24 0.38 -5.29
C LEU A 132 21.25 1.26 -6.05
N ARG A 133 21.31 1.11 -7.38
CA ARG A 133 22.18 1.95 -8.24
C ARG A 133 21.72 3.41 -8.27
N VAL A 134 20.41 3.65 -8.31
CA VAL A 134 19.85 5.01 -8.22
C VAL A 134 20.24 5.67 -6.88
N ARG A 135 20.30 4.88 -5.79
CA ARG A 135 20.82 5.33 -4.48
C ARG A 135 22.34 5.54 -4.45
N GLY A 136 23.05 5.29 -5.55
CA GLY A 136 24.49 5.49 -5.64
C GLY A 136 25.35 4.30 -5.22
N MET A 137 24.75 3.12 -4.94
CA MET A 137 25.50 1.90 -4.66
C MET A 137 26.21 1.43 -5.93
N ARG A 138 27.55 1.34 -5.89
CA ARG A 138 28.37 1.01 -7.07
C ARG A 138 29.25 -0.22 -6.87
N ARG A 139 29.55 -0.59 -5.62
CA ARG A 139 30.37 -1.77 -5.32
C ARG A 139 29.63 -3.05 -5.66
N ARG A 140 30.23 -3.85 -6.56
CA ARG A 140 29.60 -5.09 -7.07
C ARG A 140 29.25 -6.06 -5.95
N SER A 141 30.14 -6.31 -4.99
CA SER A 141 29.87 -7.21 -3.88
C SER A 141 28.66 -6.77 -3.04
N GLN A 142 28.55 -5.49 -2.73
CA GLN A 142 27.41 -4.96 -1.97
C GLN A 142 26.09 -5.08 -2.75
N LEU A 143 26.16 -4.89 -4.08
CA LEU A 143 24.98 -5.10 -4.94
C LEU A 143 24.57 -6.59 -4.96
N ASP A 144 25.55 -7.50 -5.09
CA ASP A 144 25.29 -8.94 -5.13
C ASP A 144 24.64 -9.41 -3.83
N ASP A 145 25.17 -9.00 -2.65
CA ASP A 145 24.61 -9.31 -1.34
C ASP A 145 23.16 -8.79 -1.19
N LYS A 146 22.92 -7.53 -1.59
CA LYS A 146 21.58 -6.93 -1.50
C LYS A 146 20.58 -7.54 -2.48
N VAL A 147 21.02 -7.89 -3.69
CA VAL A 147 20.17 -8.56 -4.70
C VAL A 147 19.79 -9.95 -4.21
N GLU A 148 20.73 -10.74 -3.68
CA GLU A 148 20.44 -12.03 -3.08
C GLU A 148 19.47 -11.89 -1.91
N GLN A 149 19.75 -10.99 -0.98
CA GLN A 149 18.88 -10.71 0.17
C GLN A 149 17.44 -10.37 -0.25
N ALA A 150 17.28 -9.50 -1.25
CA ALA A 150 15.96 -9.10 -1.75
C ALA A 150 15.22 -10.23 -2.45
N LEU A 151 15.93 -11.05 -3.27
CA LEU A 151 15.36 -12.22 -3.93
C LEU A 151 14.96 -13.30 -2.92
N ARG A 152 15.74 -13.53 -1.86
CA ARG A 152 15.38 -14.41 -0.75
C ARG A 152 14.17 -13.88 0.00
N GLY A 153 14.16 -12.57 0.31
CA GLY A 153 13.03 -11.91 0.96
C GLY A 153 11.73 -11.95 0.15
N ALA A 154 11.80 -12.16 -1.16
CA ALA A 154 10.65 -12.35 -2.05
C ALA A 154 10.38 -13.82 -2.39
N ALA A 155 10.99 -14.78 -1.67
CA ALA A 155 10.88 -16.23 -1.91
C ALA A 155 11.14 -16.64 -3.38
N LEU A 156 12.09 -15.96 -4.06
CA LEU A 156 12.37 -16.18 -5.47
C LEU A 156 13.79 -16.71 -5.74
N TRP A 157 14.70 -16.55 -4.77
CA TRP A 157 16.13 -16.85 -4.94
C TRP A 157 16.40 -18.25 -5.49
N GLU A 158 15.83 -19.28 -4.89
CA GLU A 158 16.11 -20.68 -5.26
C GLU A 158 15.68 -21.01 -6.70
N GLU A 159 14.72 -20.27 -7.24
CA GLU A 159 14.23 -20.46 -8.60
C GLU A 159 15.06 -19.71 -9.66
N VAL A 160 15.82 -18.70 -9.25
CA VAL A 160 16.48 -17.79 -10.22
C VAL A 160 18.00 -17.64 -10.02
N LYS A 161 18.59 -18.15 -8.94
CA LYS A 161 20.01 -17.95 -8.59
C LYS A 161 21.00 -18.32 -9.69
N ASP A 162 20.68 -19.34 -10.51
CA ASP A 162 21.54 -19.83 -11.58
C ASP A 162 21.28 -19.11 -12.93
N ARG A 163 20.30 -18.21 -12.99
CA ARG A 163 19.88 -17.49 -14.21
C ARG A 163 19.60 -16.01 -14.01
N LEU A 164 20.33 -15.37 -13.09
CA LEU A 164 20.15 -13.93 -12.75
C LEU A 164 20.34 -12.99 -13.95
N ASN A 165 21.05 -13.43 -14.99
CA ASN A 165 21.28 -12.66 -16.22
C ASN A 165 20.17 -12.83 -17.26
N ASP A 166 19.22 -13.75 -17.07
CA ASP A 166 18.09 -13.93 -17.97
C ASP A 166 17.16 -12.71 -17.95
N LEU A 167 16.48 -12.48 -19.08
CA LEU A 167 15.48 -11.43 -19.15
C LEU A 167 14.32 -11.73 -18.19
N ALA A 168 13.92 -10.71 -17.42
CA ALA A 168 12.84 -10.81 -16.45
C ALA A 168 11.49 -11.23 -17.06
N PHE A 169 11.27 -10.94 -18.35
CA PHE A 169 10.06 -11.36 -19.07
C PHE A 169 9.97 -12.88 -19.34
N ASN A 170 11.08 -13.60 -19.19
CA ASN A 170 11.09 -15.07 -19.29
C ASN A 170 10.55 -15.79 -18.05
N LEU A 171 10.26 -15.04 -16.99
CA LEU A 171 9.65 -15.53 -15.77
C LEU A 171 8.14 -15.73 -15.93
N SER A 172 7.56 -16.69 -15.18
CA SER A 172 6.10 -16.81 -15.07
C SER A 172 5.47 -15.57 -14.40
N GLY A 173 4.15 -15.39 -14.52
CA GLY A 173 3.45 -14.24 -13.94
C GLY A 173 3.68 -14.12 -12.42
N GLY A 174 3.59 -15.23 -11.68
CA GLY A 174 3.88 -15.25 -10.25
C GLY A 174 5.35 -14.96 -9.91
N GLN A 175 6.30 -15.47 -10.71
CA GLN A 175 7.72 -15.13 -10.56
C GLN A 175 8.00 -13.67 -10.88
N GLN A 176 7.37 -13.10 -11.91
CA GLN A 176 7.49 -11.66 -12.23
C GLN A 176 6.95 -10.79 -11.09
N GLN A 177 5.83 -11.19 -10.47
CA GLN A 177 5.28 -10.47 -9.32
C GLN A 177 6.23 -10.51 -8.13
N ARG A 178 6.78 -11.70 -7.79
CA ARG A 178 7.81 -11.82 -6.74
C ARG A 178 9.09 -11.06 -7.08
N LEU A 179 9.47 -10.96 -8.34
CA LEU A 179 10.58 -10.10 -8.78
C LEU A 179 10.27 -8.61 -8.54
N CYS A 180 9.04 -8.15 -8.81
CA CYS A 180 8.63 -6.79 -8.49
C CYS A 180 8.63 -6.52 -6.97
N ILE A 181 8.27 -7.53 -6.16
CA ILE A 181 8.40 -7.45 -4.70
C ILE A 181 9.88 -7.37 -4.29
N ALA A 182 10.75 -8.24 -4.82
CA ALA A 182 12.18 -8.18 -4.57
C ALA A 182 12.80 -6.81 -4.92
N ARG A 183 12.41 -6.26 -6.07
CA ARG A 183 12.81 -4.90 -6.48
C ARG A 183 12.39 -3.83 -5.49
N ALA A 184 11.17 -3.94 -4.94
CA ALA A 184 10.66 -3.02 -3.93
C ALA A 184 11.39 -3.17 -2.59
N LEU A 185 11.68 -4.41 -2.16
CA LEU A 185 12.39 -4.71 -0.91
C LEU A 185 13.87 -4.30 -0.94
N ALA A 186 14.51 -4.34 -2.11
CA ALA A 186 15.94 -4.05 -2.25
C ALA A 186 16.35 -2.69 -1.69
N THR A 187 15.42 -1.73 -1.64
CA THR A 187 15.64 -0.38 -1.12
C THR A 187 15.40 -0.26 0.38
N ASP A 188 15.17 -1.36 1.10
CA ASP A 188 14.84 -1.38 2.53
C ASP A 188 13.72 -0.36 2.88
N PRO A 189 12.51 -0.49 2.30
CA PRO A 189 11.44 0.47 2.53
C PRO A 189 10.87 0.35 3.94
N GLU A 190 10.32 1.44 4.47
CA GLU A 190 9.60 1.45 5.74
C GLU A 190 8.14 1.02 5.60
N ILE A 191 7.54 1.34 4.44
CA ILE A 191 6.18 0.93 4.07
C ILE A 191 6.20 0.29 2.69
N LEU A 192 5.50 -0.84 2.54
CA LEU A 192 5.28 -1.52 1.27
C LEU A 192 3.80 -1.44 0.89
N LEU A 193 3.53 -0.83 -0.25
CA LEU A 193 2.19 -0.67 -0.80
C LEU A 193 1.92 -1.77 -1.82
N PHE A 194 0.78 -2.44 -1.69
CA PHE A 194 0.29 -3.42 -2.66
C PHE A 194 -1.04 -2.97 -3.28
N ASP A 195 -1.07 -2.78 -4.59
CA ASP A 195 -2.30 -2.45 -5.34
C ASP A 195 -2.81 -3.71 -6.04
N GLU A 196 -3.68 -4.47 -5.38
CA GLU A 196 -4.28 -5.74 -5.87
C GLU A 196 -3.25 -6.77 -6.39
N PRO A 197 -2.23 -7.15 -5.62
CA PRO A 197 -1.02 -7.83 -6.11
C PRO A 197 -1.25 -9.23 -6.67
N THR A 198 -2.41 -9.83 -6.47
CA THR A 198 -2.73 -11.21 -6.86
C THR A 198 -3.85 -11.33 -7.89
N SER A 199 -4.47 -10.20 -8.30
CA SER A 199 -5.65 -10.20 -9.17
C SER A 199 -5.43 -10.78 -10.57
N ALA A 200 -4.18 -10.83 -11.04
CA ALA A 200 -3.78 -11.37 -12.34
C ALA A 200 -3.06 -12.73 -12.23
N LEU A 201 -3.08 -13.37 -11.05
CA LEU A 201 -2.34 -14.59 -10.76
C LEU A 201 -3.28 -15.79 -10.60
N ASP A 202 -2.74 -16.98 -10.85
CA ASP A 202 -3.39 -18.24 -10.54
C ASP A 202 -3.47 -18.50 -9.01
N PRO A 203 -4.30 -19.46 -8.55
CA PRO A 203 -4.48 -19.71 -7.12
C PRO A 203 -3.19 -20.11 -6.38
N ILE A 204 -2.26 -20.84 -7.03
CA ILE A 204 -1.01 -21.28 -6.40
C ILE A 204 -0.09 -20.08 -6.19
N ALA A 205 0.08 -19.25 -7.22
CA ALA A 205 0.86 -18.03 -7.13
C ALA A 205 0.24 -17.04 -6.12
N THR A 206 -1.10 -16.97 -6.05
CA THR A 206 -1.81 -16.16 -5.05
C THR A 206 -1.49 -16.61 -3.63
N ALA A 207 -1.57 -17.92 -3.32
CA ALA A 207 -1.24 -18.46 -2.02
C ALA A 207 0.22 -18.15 -1.63
N SER A 208 1.15 -18.30 -2.56
CA SER A 208 2.57 -17.95 -2.33
C SER A 208 2.80 -16.47 -2.01
N ILE A 209 2.02 -15.55 -2.63
CA ILE A 209 2.09 -14.11 -2.31
C ILE A 209 1.46 -13.82 -0.95
N GLU A 210 0.36 -14.49 -0.57
CA GLU A 210 -0.27 -14.32 0.75
C GLU A 210 0.69 -14.77 1.88
N GLU A 211 1.34 -15.92 1.72
CA GLU A 211 2.36 -16.41 2.65
C GLU A 211 3.54 -15.43 2.77
N LEU A 212 4.01 -14.93 1.62
CA LEU A 212 5.07 -13.93 1.59
C LEU A 212 4.68 -12.62 2.32
N ILE A 213 3.44 -12.18 2.21
CA ILE A 213 2.96 -10.99 2.95
C ILE A 213 3.04 -11.21 4.47
N HIS A 214 2.70 -12.41 4.96
CA HIS A 214 2.84 -12.76 6.37
C HIS A 214 4.29 -12.72 6.86
N GLU A 215 5.24 -13.18 6.05
CA GLU A 215 6.65 -13.12 6.41
C GLU A 215 7.19 -11.68 6.38
N LEU A 216 6.74 -10.89 5.41
CA LEU A 216 7.21 -9.53 5.21
C LEU A 216 6.76 -8.57 6.32
N LYS A 217 5.58 -8.76 6.92
CA LYS A 217 5.08 -7.86 7.96
C LYS A 217 6.02 -7.77 9.18
N GLU A 218 6.81 -8.79 9.46
CA GLU A 218 7.80 -8.78 10.54
C GLU A 218 8.92 -7.74 10.31
N LYS A 219 9.08 -7.24 9.08
CA LYS A 219 10.18 -6.35 8.68
C LYS A 219 9.72 -5.02 8.12
N VAL A 220 8.52 -4.95 7.58
CA VAL A 220 8.01 -3.77 6.88
C VAL A 220 6.51 -3.60 7.17
N THR A 221 6.06 -2.36 7.31
CA THR A 221 4.62 -2.06 7.43
C THR A 221 3.95 -2.18 6.06
N ILE A 222 2.79 -2.81 6.00
CA ILE A 222 2.13 -3.11 4.72
C ILE A 222 0.75 -2.44 4.64
N LEU A 223 0.50 -1.77 3.51
CA LEU A 223 -0.82 -1.29 3.14
C LEU A 223 -1.22 -1.95 1.82
N ILE A 224 -2.29 -2.75 1.83
CA ILE A 224 -2.73 -3.54 0.68
C ILE A 224 -4.13 -3.16 0.25
N VAL A 225 -4.33 -2.94 -1.05
CA VAL A 225 -5.65 -2.88 -1.68
C VAL A 225 -6.00 -4.25 -2.21
N THR A 226 -7.19 -4.73 -1.87
CA THR A 226 -7.76 -5.95 -2.47
C THR A 226 -9.27 -5.83 -2.62
N HIS A 227 -9.80 -6.45 -3.65
CA HIS A 227 -11.24 -6.65 -3.83
C HIS A 227 -11.70 -8.04 -3.35
N ASN A 228 -10.75 -8.91 -2.98
CA ASN A 228 -11.03 -10.24 -2.43
C ASN A 228 -11.10 -10.17 -0.90
N MET A 229 -12.32 -10.26 -0.37
CA MET A 229 -12.57 -10.18 1.08
C MET A 229 -11.94 -11.34 1.85
N GLN A 230 -11.92 -12.55 1.26
CA GLN A 230 -11.28 -13.70 1.90
C GLN A 230 -9.75 -13.48 2.00
N GLN A 231 -9.13 -12.87 1.00
CA GLN A 231 -7.73 -12.49 1.06
C GLN A 231 -7.50 -11.45 2.17
N ALA A 232 -8.29 -10.36 2.20
CA ALA A 232 -8.18 -9.36 3.25
C ALA A 232 -8.25 -10.00 4.64
N ALA A 233 -9.25 -10.88 4.88
CA ALA A 233 -9.43 -11.57 6.15
C ALA A 233 -8.24 -12.47 6.55
N ARG A 234 -7.54 -13.07 5.55
CA ARG A 234 -6.39 -13.93 5.84
C ARG A 234 -5.08 -13.17 6.09
N VAL A 235 -4.84 -12.09 5.34
CA VAL A 235 -3.50 -11.47 5.31
C VAL A 235 -3.38 -10.22 6.17
N SER A 236 -4.48 -9.59 6.59
CA SER A 236 -4.41 -8.31 7.29
C SER A 236 -4.69 -8.40 8.78
N ASP A 237 -4.03 -7.53 9.54
CA ASP A 237 -4.26 -7.31 10.97
C ASP A 237 -5.37 -6.27 11.17
N TYR A 238 -5.40 -5.24 10.31
CA TYR A 238 -6.41 -4.18 10.28
C TYR A 238 -7.08 -4.09 8.93
N THR A 239 -8.36 -3.75 8.93
CA THR A 239 -9.13 -3.55 7.69
C THR A 239 -9.83 -2.19 7.70
N ALA A 240 -9.71 -1.48 6.58
CA ALA A 240 -10.36 -0.21 6.31
C ALA A 240 -11.37 -0.36 5.17
N PHE A 241 -12.64 -0.15 5.44
CA PHE A 241 -13.70 -0.15 4.43
C PHE A 241 -13.91 1.26 3.87
N MET A 242 -13.74 1.41 2.57
CA MET A 242 -13.91 2.67 1.84
C MET A 242 -15.12 2.65 0.92
N HIS A 243 -15.84 3.77 0.86
CA HIS A 243 -16.96 3.95 -0.04
C HIS A 243 -17.08 5.40 -0.51
N LEU A 244 -17.20 5.63 -1.82
CA LEU A 244 -17.37 6.95 -2.46
C LEU A 244 -16.36 8.03 -1.97
N GLY A 245 -15.12 7.62 -1.76
CA GLY A 245 -14.03 8.48 -1.31
C GLY A 245 -13.97 8.71 0.19
N GLU A 246 -14.84 8.10 0.98
CA GLU A 246 -14.87 8.18 2.44
C GLU A 246 -14.35 6.90 3.08
N LEU A 247 -13.70 7.03 4.24
CA LEU A 247 -13.44 5.91 5.14
C LEU A 247 -14.68 5.67 5.99
N VAL A 248 -15.37 4.57 5.75
CA VAL A 248 -16.63 4.23 6.44
C VAL A 248 -16.35 3.59 7.79
N GLU A 249 -15.42 2.64 7.82
CA GLU A 249 -15.04 1.94 9.04
C GLU A 249 -13.58 1.49 8.96
N PHE A 250 -12.90 1.53 10.12
CA PHE A 250 -11.53 1.04 10.29
C PHE A 250 -11.40 0.35 11.64
N GLY A 251 -10.78 -0.81 11.68
CA GLY A 251 -10.56 -1.56 12.90
C GLY A 251 -9.79 -2.85 12.69
N ASP A 252 -9.72 -3.64 13.75
CA ASP A 252 -9.21 -5.01 13.72
C ASP A 252 -9.93 -5.83 12.67
N THR A 253 -9.19 -6.64 11.91
CA THR A 253 -9.74 -7.40 10.78
C THR A 253 -10.83 -8.38 11.22
N ASP A 254 -10.61 -9.11 12.31
CA ASP A 254 -11.60 -10.06 12.82
C ASP A 254 -12.89 -9.34 13.22
N GLN A 255 -12.77 -8.18 13.88
CA GLN A 255 -13.93 -7.36 14.25
C GLN A 255 -14.69 -6.85 13.02
N ILE A 256 -13.97 -6.36 11.99
CA ILE A 256 -14.62 -5.85 10.76
C ILE A 256 -15.37 -6.96 10.04
N PHE A 257 -14.82 -8.18 9.96
CA PHE A 257 -15.45 -9.29 9.23
C PHE A 257 -16.51 -10.05 10.00
N THR A 258 -16.46 -10.04 11.35
CA THR A 258 -17.39 -10.81 12.19
C THR A 258 -18.49 -9.97 12.83
N ASN A 259 -18.15 -8.74 13.23
CA ASN A 259 -19.05 -7.85 13.97
C ASN A 259 -18.81 -6.37 13.62
N PRO A 260 -19.02 -5.96 12.36
CA PRO A 260 -18.82 -4.57 11.94
C PRO A 260 -19.77 -3.62 12.69
N ARG A 261 -19.28 -2.42 13.02
CA ARG A 261 -20.06 -1.40 13.73
C ARG A 261 -20.97 -0.60 12.80
N GLN A 262 -20.60 -0.54 11.50
CA GLN A 262 -21.33 0.21 10.49
C GLN A 262 -22.19 -0.71 9.65
N LYS A 263 -23.48 -0.38 9.51
CA LYS A 263 -24.40 -1.15 8.67
C LYS A 263 -23.92 -1.26 7.22
N ARG A 264 -23.32 -0.20 6.68
CA ARG A 264 -22.74 -0.20 5.32
C ARG A 264 -21.62 -1.23 5.17
N THR A 265 -20.79 -1.41 6.20
CA THR A 265 -19.74 -2.43 6.23
C THR A 265 -20.32 -3.82 6.23
N GLU A 266 -21.33 -4.08 7.08
CA GLU A 266 -22.05 -5.34 7.14
C GLU A 266 -22.69 -5.71 5.79
N ASP A 267 -23.39 -4.77 5.18
CA ASP A 267 -24.05 -4.97 3.88
C ASP A 267 -23.02 -5.29 2.78
N TYR A 268 -21.86 -4.62 2.79
CA TYR A 268 -20.78 -4.89 1.83
C TYR A 268 -20.19 -6.30 2.02
N ILE A 269 -19.82 -6.67 3.25
CA ILE A 269 -19.19 -7.97 3.55
C ILE A 269 -20.15 -9.14 3.28
N THR A 270 -21.44 -8.95 3.56
CA THR A 270 -22.47 -9.99 3.32
C THR A 270 -22.99 -10.04 1.89
N GLY A 271 -22.47 -9.22 0.99
CA GLY A 271 -22.90 -9.17 -0.41
C GLY A 271 -24.30 -8.57 -0.63
N ARG A 272 -24.85 -7.88 0.37
CA ARG A 272 -26.16 -7.19 0.29
C ARG A 272 -26.04 -5.76 -0.22
N TYR A 273 -24.87 -5.43 -0.72
CA TYR A 273 -24.53 -4.10 -1.22
C TYR A 273 -24.99 -4.01 -2.69
N GLY A 274 -26.09 -3.33 -2.95
CA GLY A 274 -26.68 -3.10 -4.26
C GLY A 274 -27.31 -1.72 -4.36
#